data_2413398d8cc2ee20c586b666bdb6f7e0
#
_entry.id   2413398d8cc2ee20c586b666bdb6f7e0
#
_cell.length_a   1.000
_cell.length_b   1.000
_cell.length_c   1.000
_cell.angle_alpha   90.00
_cell.angle_beta   90.00
_cell.angle_gamma   90.00
#
_symmetry.space_group_name_H-M   'P 1'
#
loop_
_entity.id
_entity.type
_entity.pdbx_description
1 polymer ?
#
loop_
_entity_poly.entity_id
_entity_poly.type
_entity_poly.pdbx_seq_one_letter_code
_entity_poly.pdbx_strand_id
1 'polypeptide(L)'
;MTPEAALADLLEVSDRLRSIALFDESGAVVAEIGGLGPAALGILGAADDAARLLGRPPVHQCEVGLPEALVFAVREQGLAAVAVADPDATAGLVFYDLREALRGLAGAA
;
A
#
# COMPACT_ATOMS: atom_id res chain seq x y z
N MET A 1 -12.59 -14.49 0.73
CA MET A 1 -12.68 -13.13 0.13
C MET A 1 -11.64 -12.99 -0.96
N THR A 2 -12.00 -12.45 -2.11
CA THR A 2 -11.04 -12.19 -3.19
C THR A 2 -10.24 -10.91 -2.88
N PRO A 3 -9.03 -10.77 -3.43
CA PRO A 3 -8.29 -9.51 -3.29
C PRO A 3 -9.07 -8.29 -3.79
N GLU A 4 -9.79 -8.43 -4.89
CA GLU A 4 -10.62 -7.34 -5.45
C GLU A 4 -11.73 -6.92 -4.49
N ALA A 5 -12.39 -7.89 -3.87
CA ALA A 5 -13.44 -7.60 -2.88
C ALA A 5 -12.86 -6.94 -1.64
N ALA A 6 -11.67 -7.37 -1.20
CA ALA A 6 -10.99 -6.76 -0.06
C ALA A 6 -10.66 -5.29 -0.32
N LEU A 7 -10.20 -4.96 -1.54
CA LEU A 7 -9.93 -3.58 -1.92
C LEU A 7 -11.20 -2.73 -1.97
N ALA A 8 -12.28 -3.29 -2.50
CA ALA A 8 -13.57 -2.59 -2.56
C ALA A 8 -14.07 -2.26 -1.15
N ASP A 9 -13.99 -3.22 -0.23
CA ASP A 9 -14.38 -3.02 1.16
C ASP A 9 -13.50 -1.95 1.82
N LEU A 10 -12.21 -1.98 1.56
CA LEU A 10 -11.27 -1.01 2.12
C LEU A 10 -11.62 0.41 1.68
N LEU A 11 -11.94 0.62 0.41
CA LEU A 11 -12.33 1.93 -0.09
C LEU A 11 -13.64 2.42 0.50
N GLU A 12 -14.54 1.51 0.89
CA GLU A 12 -15.78 1.88 1.56
C GLU A 12 -15.55 2.39 2.99
N VAL A 13 -14.64 1.75 3.73
CA VAL A 13 -14.38 2.13 5.13
C VAL A 13 -13.37 3.25 5.25
N SER A 14 -12.52 3.43 4.26
CA SER A 14 -11.45 4.43 4.25
C SER A 14 -11.75 5.46 3.17
N ASP A 15 -12.62 6.40 3.49
CA ASP A 15 -13.19 7.37 2.54
C ASP A 15 -12.16 8.35 1.97
N ARG A 16 -10.96 8.40 2.54
CA ARG A 16 -9.87 9.26 2.04
C ARG A 16 -9.02 8.61 0.96
N LEU A 17 -9.16 7.29 0.77
CA LEU A 17 -8.41 6.59 -0.27
C LEU A 17 -9.07 6.79 -1.63
N ARG A 18 -8.26 7.11 -2.64
CA ARG A 18 -8.71 7.32 -4.03
C ARG A 18 -8.42 6.11 -4.90
N SER A 19 -7.23 5.53 -4.72
CA SER A 19 -6.78 4.39 -5.51
C SER A 19 -5.85 3.52 -4.69
N ILE A 20 -5.76 2.24 -5.05
CA ILE A 20 -4.96 1.28 -4.31
C ILE A 20 -4.58 0.12 -5.24
N ALA A 21 -3.37 -0.40 -5.05
CA ALA A 21 -2.89 -1.60 -5.72
C ALA A 21 -2.26 -2.55 -4.70
N LEU A 22 -2.49 -3.84 -4.90
CA LEU A 22 -1.88 -4.92 -4.12
C LEU A 22 -0.87 -5.66 -4.97
N PHE A 23 0.24 -6.04 -4.35
CA PHE A 23 1.33 -6.77 -5.03
C PHE A 23 1.70 -7.99 -4.22
N ASP A 24 2.06 -9.09 -4.91
CA ASP A 24 2.62 -10.27 -4.26
C ASP A 24 4.14 -10.12 -4.07
N GLU A 25 4.79 -11.15 -3.53
CA GLU A 25 6.23 -11.14 -3.30
C GLU A 25 7.06 -10.94 -4.55
N SER A 26 6.56 -11.38 -5.70
CA SER A 26 7.27 -11.22 -6.98
C SER A 26 7.16 -9.81 -7.55
N GLY A 27 6.32 -8.97 -6.95
CA GLY A 27 6.03 -7.64 -7.47
C GLY A 27 4.91 -7.60 -8.50
N ALA A 28 4.22 -8.73 -8.71
CA ALA A 28 3.09 -8.77 -9.63
C ALA A 28 1.85 -8.14 -9.00
N VAL A 29 1.06 -7.43 -9.80
CA VAL A 29 -0.20 -6.85 -9.35
C VAL A 29 -1.20 -7.98 -9.11
N VAL A 30 -1.72 -8.07 -7.89
CA VAL A 30 -2.73 -9.05 -7.49
C VAL A 30 -4.14 -8.47 -7.74
N ALA A 31 -4.32 -7.20 -7.42
CA ALA A 31 -5.58 -6.48 -7.63
C ALA A 31 -5.30 -4.99 -7.57
N GLU A 32 -6.13 -4.20 -8.24
CA GLU A 32 -6.02 -2.73 -8.18
C GLU A 32 -7.37 -2.07 -8.41
N ILE A 33 -7.54 -0.87 -7.85
CA ILE A 33 -8.67 0.02 -8.10
C ILE A 33 -8.09 1.42 -8.31
N GLY A 34 -8.52 2.11 -9.36
CA GLY A 34 -8.07 3.47 -9.65
C GLY A 34 -6.87 3.58 -10.58
N GLY A 35 -6.43 2.48 -11.17
CA GLY A 35 -5.45 2.50 -12.26
C GLY A 35 -4.01 2.80 -11.88
N LEU A 36 -3.58 2.46 -10.65
CA LEU A 36 -2.20 2.70 -10.21
C LEU A 36 -1.16 1.94 -11.03
N GLY A 37 -1.44 0.72 -11.41
CA GLY A 37 -0.53 -0.10 -12.20
C GLY A 37 0.74 -0.55 -11.47
N PRO A 38 1.57 -1.37 -12.15
CA PRO A 38 2.74 -1.99 -11.51
C PRO A 38 3.85 -1.01 -11.14
N ALA A 39 3.94 0.14 -11.79
CA ALA A 39 4.99 1.12 -11.49
C ALA A 39 4.88 1.69 -10.07
N ALA A 40 3.69 1.64 -9.46
CA ALA A 40 3.48 2.17 -8.11
C ALA A 40 4.35 1.47 -7.07
N LEU A 41 4.73 0.21 -7.30
CA LEU A 41 5.60 -0.52 -6.37
C LEU A 41 7.00 0.10 -6.27
N GLY A 42 7.40 0.90 -7.26
CA GLY A 42 8.70 1.56 -7.27
C GLY A 42 8.97 2.44 -6.05
N ILE A 43 7.92 2.92 -5.38
CA ILE A 43 8.08 3.72 -4.15
C ILE A 43 8.77 2.91 -3.05
N LEU A 44 8.41 1.63 -2.89
CA LEU A 44 9.05 0.76 -1.91
C LEU A 44 10.48 0.42 -2.29
N GLY A 45 10.75 0.21 -3.58
CA GLY A 45 12.11 0.00 -4.07
C GLY A 45 13.02 1.19 -3.79
N ALA A 46 12.54 2.40 -4.04
CA ALA A 46 13.29 3.62 -3.76
C ALA A 46 13.54 3.80 -2.25
N ALA A 47 12.54 3.50 -1.43
CA ALA A 47 12.67 3.56 0.02
C ALA A 47 13.68 2.52 0.54
N ASP A 48 13.70 1.32 -0.04
CA ASP A 48 14.68 0.28 0.29
C ASP A 48 16.10 0.71 -0.07
N ASP A 49 16.28 1.39 -1.21
CA ASP A 49 17.58 1.92 -1.61
C ASP A 49 18.09 2.93 -0.58
N ALA A 50 17.23 3.82 -0.11
CA ALA A 50 17.57 4.77 0.94
C ALA A 50 17.92 4.06 2.25
N ALA A 51 17.15 3.05 2.65
CA ALA A 51 17.41 2.28 3.86
C ALA A 51 18.77 1.57 3.78
N ARG A 52 19.10 1.02 2.62
CA ARG A 52 20.37 0.33 2.40
C ARG A 52 21.55 1.26 2.57
N LEU A 53 21.45 2.51 2.08
CA LEU A 53 22.48 3.52 2.27
C LEU A 53 22.70 3.87 3.74
N LEU A 54 21.68 3.70 4.57
CA LEU A 54 21.75 3.93 6.01
C LEU A 54 22.12 2.67 6.79
N GLY A 55 22.40 1.56 6.12
CA GLY A 55 22.70 0.29 6.77
C GLY A 55 21.49 -0.32 7.49
N ARG A 56 20.28 -0.06 7.01
CA ARG A 56 19.03 -0.52 7.64
C ARG A 56 18.37 -1.63 6.82
N PRO A 57 17.52 -2.46 7.47
CA PRO A 57 16.74 -3.48 6.76
C PRO A 57 15.71 -2.84 5.82
N PRO A 58 15.09 -3.66 4.95
CA PRO A 58 14.04 -3.17 4.05
C PRO A 58 12.90 -2.47 4.77
N VAL A 59 12.27 -1.52 4.09
CA VAL A 59 11.24 -0.67 4.66
C VAL A 59 9.92 -1.43 4.81
N HIS A 60 9.24 -1.26 5.95
CA HIS A 60 7.91 -1.82 6.17
C HIS A 60 6.81 -0.92 5.67
N GLN A 61 7.02 0.39 5.76
CA GLN A 61 6.04 1.37 5.32
C GLN A 61 6.73 2.69 5.00
N CYS A 62 6.13 3.44 4.09
CA CYS A 62 6.56 4.80 3.80
C CYS A 62 5.38 5.66 3.36
N GLU A 63 5.54 6.95 3.54
CA GLU A 63 4.56 7.96 3.15
C GLU A 63 5.27 9.01 2.30
N VAL A 64 4.66 9.41 1.19
CA VAL A 64 5.18 10.47 0.34
C VAL A 64 4.11 11.56 0.20
N GLY A 65 4.46 12.78 0.59
CA GLY A 65 3.58 13.93 0.43
C GLY A 65 3.76 14.54 -0.95
N LEU A 66 2.65 14.66 -1.68
CA LEU A 66 2.56 15.41 -2.92
C LEU A 66 1.71 16.67 -2.65
N PRO A 67 1.77 17.70 -3.52
CA PRO A 67 0.97 18.91 -3.28
C PRO A 67 -0.51 18.67 -3.11
N GLU A 68 -1.07 17.65 -3.76
CA GLU A 68 -2.52 17.42 -3.81
C GLU A 68 -2.93 16.02 -3.36
N ALA A 69 -1.99 15.22 -2.86
CA ALA A 69 -2.27 13.85 -2.44
C ALA A 69 -1.18 13.32 -1.53
N LEU A 70 -1.51 12.27 -0.79
CA LEU A 70 -0.54 11.48 -0.04
C LEU A 70 -0.45 10.09 -0.65
N VAL A 71 0.76 9.53 -0.72
CA VAL A 71 0.97 8.16 -1.17
C VAL A 71 1.47 7.35 0.02
N PHE A 72 0.79 6.23 0.27
CA PHE A 72 1.13 5.32 1.37
C PHE A 72 1.55 3.98 0.78
N ALA A 73 2.60 3.40 1.30
CA ALA A 73 3.05 2.07 0.89
C ALA A 73 3.36 1.23 2.12
N VAL A 74 2.92 -0.02 2.11
CA VAL A 74 3.05 -0.93 3.26
C VAL A 74 3.42 -2.31 2.77
N ARG A 75 4.30 -2.99 3.51
CA ARG A 75 4.57 -4.43 3.34
C ARG A 75 4.12 -5.18 4.57
N GLU A 76 3.49 -6.33 4.37
CA GLU A 76 3.02 -7.19 5.45
C GLU A 76 2.89 -8.62 4.93
N GLN A 77 3.60 -9.57 5.56
CA GLN A 77 3.44 -11.00 5.31
C GLN A 77 3.55 -11.41 3.82
N GLY A 78 4.53 -10.86 3.12
CA GLY A 78 4.79 -11.21 1.72
C GLY A 78 3.93 -10.44 0.72
N LEU A 79 3.03 -9.59 1.18
CA LEU A 79 2.22 -8.74 0.33
C LEU A 79 2.64 -7.29 0.48
N ALA A 80 2.34 -6.49 -0.53
CA ALA A 80 2.53 -5.04 -0.47
C ALA A 80 1.28 -4.33 -0.96
N ALA A 81 1.04 -3.14 -0.42
CA ALA A 81 -0.03 -2.26 -0.87
C ALA A 81 0.52 -0.86 -1.08
N VAL A 82 0.08 -0.23 -2.17
CA VAL A 82 0.36 1.19 -2.43
C VAL A 82 -0.98 1.88 -2.64
N ALA A 83 -1.21 2.95 -1.92
CA ALA A 83 -2.48 3.68 -1.97
C ALA A 83 -2.24 5.17 -2.15
N VAL A 84 -3.12 5.83 -2.91
CA VAL A 84 -3.15 7.28 -3.05
C VAL A 84 -4.37 7.78 -2.28
N ALA A 85 -4.16 8.78 -1.44
CA ALA A 85 -5.19 9.32 -0.56
C ALA A 85 -5.29 10.83 -0.69
N ASP A 86 -6.39 11.37 -0.19
CA ASP A 86 -6.59 12.82 -0.08
C ASP A 86 -5.54 13.41 0.86
N PRO A 87 -5.15 14.68 0.68
CA PRO A 87 -4.10 15.29 1.49
C PRO A 87 -4.47 15.45 2.97
N ASP A 88 -5.74 15.36 3.32
CA ASP A 88 -6.21 15.44 4.70
C ASP A 88 -6.40 14.05 5.35
N ALA A 89 -5.94 12.98 4.70
CA ALA A 89 -5.99 11.65 5.28
C ALA A 89 -5.11 11.57 6.54
N THR A 90 -5.58 10.80 7.53
CA THR A 90 -4.84 10.57 8.76
C THR A 90 -3.91 9.37 8.57
N ALA A 91 -2.61 9.61 8.53
CA ALA A 91 -1.61 8.58 8.20
C ALA A 91 -1.74 7.32 9.06
N GLY A 92 -1.89 7.49 10.38
CA GLY A 92 -2.01 6.34 11.27
C GLY A 92 -3.20 5.44 10.96
N LEU A 93 -4.34 6.03 10.59
CA LEU A 93 -5.53 5.28 10.21
C LEU A 93 -5.33 4.57 8.87
N VAL A 94 -4.73 5.25 7.89
CA VAL A 94 -4.47 4.65 6.58
C VAL A 94 -3.53 3.45 6.72
N PHE A 95 -2.43 3.60 7.43
CA PHE A 95 -1.49 2.50 7.64
C PHE A 95 -2.14 1.33 8.38
N TYR A 96 -2.96 1.61 9.38
CA TYR A 96 -3.69 0.57 10.10
C TYR A 96 -4.61 -0.20 9.15
N ASP A 97 -5.41 0.51 8.39
CA ASP A 97 -6.37 -0.10 7.45
C ASP A 97 -5.66 -0.93 6.39
N LEU A 98 -4.57 -0.42 5.84
CA LEU A 98 -3.79 -1.15 4.83
C LEU A 98 -3.20 -2.44 5.42
N ARG A 99 -2.61 -2.37 6.62
CA ARG A 99 -2.05 -3.56 7.26
C ARG A 99 -3.10 -4.60 7.57
N GLU A 100 -4.25 -4.19 8.08
CA GLU A 100 -5.35 -5.12 8.38
C GLU A 100 -5.84 -5.82 7.10
N ALA A 101 -5.95 -5.07 6.00
CA ALA A 101 -6.33 -5.67 4.72
C ALA A 101 -5.30 -6.70 4.25
N LEU A 102 -4.01 -6.40 4.34
CA LEU A 102 -2.95 -7.33 3.95
C LEU A 102 -2.92 -8.57 4.84
N ARG A 103 -3.06 -8.40 6.15
CA ARG A 103 -3.10 -9.52 7.09
C ARG A 103 -4.29 -10.44 6.83
N GLY A 104 -5.44 -9.86 6.54
CA GLY A 104 -6.64 -10.63 6.21
C GLY A 104 -6.45 -11.46 4.95
N LEU A 105 -5.84 -10.91 3.93
CA LEU A 105 -5.55 -11.63 2.68
C LEU A 105 -4.49 -12.72 2.88
N ALA A 106 -3.42 -12.44 3.61
CA ALA A 106 -2.39 -13.42 3.88
C ALA A 106 -2.93 -14.60 4.71
N GLY A 107 -3.78 -14.29 5.70
CA GLY A 107 -4.41 -15.32 6.54
C GLY A 107 -5.46 -16.16 5.83
N ALA A 108 -6.01 -15.68 4.72
CA ALA A 108 -7.03 -16.39 3.95
C ALA A 108 -6.43 -17.40 2.96
N ALA A 109 -5.14 -17.35 2.75
CA ALA A 109 -4.43 -18.28 1.85
C ALA A 109 -4.21 -19.69 2.50
#